data_29625015b37632b93ebe6243a3d15a7c
#
_entry.id   29625015b37632b93ebe6243a3d15a7c
#
_cell.length_a   1.000
_cell.length_b   1.000
_cell.length_c   1.000
_cell.angle_alpha   90.00
_cell.angle_beta   90.00
_cell.angle_gamma   90.00
#
_symmetry.space_group_name_H-M   'P 1'
#
loop_
_entity.id
_entity.type
_entity.pdbx_description
1 polymer ?
#
loop_
_entity_poly.entity_id
_entity_poly.type
_entity_poly.pdbx_seq_one_letter_code
_entity_poly.pdbx_strand_id
1 'polypeptide(L)'
;MYISRKIKTYNRKNKKKAIQAAKNAGNKVFLCTGRAPTSIVGDVKALPIDGIVASAGGFVQVDGKYIFKNYMDQYTLSEMMTLFVNHGILFCLETEHAIYQTPGVNEFFDKRHNKEFGDNVELQRFFELKRQEENRIPVSQFDLEKTGVTKIGFIAPDPIAFYDCVKYIAPMFNIVTFSKYEDDFINGEIILKNCTKADGVKRVVDYYHGDMKDTIGFGDSMNDFQMIDACEIWCSRREC
;
A
#
# COMPACT_ATOMS: atom_id res chain seq x y z
N MET A 1 -26.79 10.24 15.35
CA MET A 1 -26.55 9.43 16.56
C MET A 1 -25.06 9.12 16.64
N TYR A 2 -24.40 9.66 17.65
CA TYR A 2 -22.95 9.69 17.80
C TYR A 2 -22.39 8.33 18.24
N ILE A 3 -21.82 7.54 17.36
CA ILE A 3 -21.06 6.32 17.70
C ILE A 3 -19.59 6.36 17.26
N SER A 4 -19.14 7.41 16.54
CA SER A 4 -17.81 7.39 15.91
C SER A 4 -16.62 7.74 16.82
N ARG A 5 -16.84 8.27 18.03
CA ARG A 5 -15.74 8.69 18.93
C ARG A 5 -15.26 7.67 19.97
N LYS A 6 -15.99 6.59 20.22
CA LYS A 6 -15.58 5.56 21.21
C LYS A 6 -14.77 4.40 20.65
N ILE A 7 -14.62 4.27 19.32
CA ILE A 7 -13.89 3.15 18.70
C ILE A 7 -12.38 3.39 18.66
N LYS A 8 -11.87 4.59 18.96
CA LYS A 8 -10.43 4.88 19.05
C LYS A 8 -9.70 4.16 20.21
N THR A 9 -10.40 3.55 21.11
CA THR A 9 -9.85 2.78 22.25
C THR A 9 -10.09 1.28 22.17
N TYR A 10 -10.31 0.71 20.99
CA TYR A 10 -10.33 -0.74 20.87
C TYR A 10 -8.94 -1.28 21.20
N ASN A 11 -8.88 -1.87 22.36
CA ASN A 11 -7.71 -2.31 23.07
C ASN A 11 -6.84 -3.22 22.15
N ARG A 12 -5.62 -2.78 21.83
CA ARG A 12 -4.64 -3.53 21.01
C ARG A 12 -4.46 -4.98 21.49
N LYS A 13 -4.60 -5.21 22.81
CA LYS A 13 -4.61 -6.56 23.42
C LYS A 13 -5.75 -7.45 22.91
N ASN A 14 -6.91 -6.88 22.57
CA ASN A 14 -8.05 -7.66 22.08
C ASN A 14 -7.83 -8.13 20.63
N LYS A 15 -7.17 -7.35 19.78
CA LYS A 15 -6.86 -7.75 18.40
C LYS A 15 -5.95 -8.98 18.37
N LYS A 16 -4.86 -8.97 19.13
CA LYS A 16 -3.95 -10.14 19.23
C LYS A 16 -4.67 -11.37 19.76
N LYS A 17 -5.53 -11.21 20.77
CA LYS A 17 -6.34 -12.32 21.33
C LYS A 17 -7.33 -12.87 20.30
N ALA A 18 -8.01 -12.01 19.54
CA ALA A 18 -8.95 -12.43 18.49
C ALA A 18 -8.23 -13.20 17.36
N ILE A 19 -7.09 -12.69 16.88
CA ILE A 19 -6.27 -13.39 15.90
C ILE A 19 -5.83 -14.75 16.43
N GLN A 20 -5.34 -14.81 17.68
CA GLN A 20 -4.93 -16.07 18.27
C GLN A 20 -6.08 -17.05 18.44
N ALA A 21 -7.27 -16.58 18.80
CA ALA A 21 -8.46 -17.42 18.91
C ALA A 21 -8.88 -17.99 17.55
N ALA A 22 -8.84 -17.18 16.48
CA ALA A 22 -9.12 -17.63 15.13
C ALA A 22 -8.11 -18.73 14.69
N LYS A 23 -6.81 -18.53 14.96
CA LYS A 23 -5.78 -19.54 14.68
C LYS A 23 -5.97 -20.81 15.48
N ASN A 24 -6.31 -20.72 16.75
CA ASN A 24 -6.57 -21.89 17.59
C ASN A 24 -7.81 -22.69 17.12
N ALA A 25 -8.74 -22.03 16.43
CA ALA A 25 -9.87 -22.68 15.76
C ALA A 25 -9.51 -23.27 14.37
N GLY A 26 -8.22 -23.31 14.00
CA GLY A 26 -7.75 -23.90 12.76
C GLY A 26 -7.70 -22.94 11.57
N ASN A 27 -8.07 -21.66 11.75
CA ASN A 27 -8.04 -20.70 10.67
C ASN A 27 -6.64 -20.14 10.43
N LYS A 28 -6.37 -19.73 9.18
CA LYS A 28 -5.18 -18.98 8.78
C LYS A 28 -5.51 -17.49 8.73
N VAL A 29 -4.63 -16.67 9.29
CA VAL A 29 -4.85 -15.23 9.39
C VAL A 29 -3.73 -14.47 8.67
N PHE A 30 -4.11 -13.64 7.72
CA PHE A 30 -3.19 -12.86 6.89
C PHE A 30 -3.43 -11.37 7.03
N LEU A 31 -2.34 -10.60 6.99
CA LEU A 31 -2.41 -9.16 6.76
C LEU A 31 -2.47 -8.91 5.25
N CYS A 32 -3.50 -8.21 4.79
CA CYS A 32 -3.60 -7.77 3.40
C CYS A 32 -3.51 -6.24 3.33
N THR A 33 -2.49 -5.69 2.66
CA THR A 33 -2.20 -4.26 2.69
C THR A 33 -1.62 -3.73 1.37
N GLY A 34 -1.92 -2.46 1.06
CA GLY A 34 -1.25 -1.73 -0.03
C GLY A 34 0.19 -1.29 0.30
N ARG A 35 0.63 -1.42 1.57
CA ARG A 35 1.97 -1.02 1.97
C ARG A 35 3.02 -1.97 1.44
N ALA A 36 4.21 -1.42 1.12
CA ALA A 36 5.39 -2.26 0.88
C ALA A 36 5.80 -3.01 2.16
N PRO A 37 6.51 -4.14 2.06
CA PRO A 37 6.99 -4.88 3.23
C PRO A 37 7.77 -4.01 4.21
N THR A 38 8.57 -3.07 3.73
CA THR A 38 9.34 -2.09 4.52
C THR A 38 8.49 -1.12 5.33
N SER A 39 7.29 -0.83 4.84
CA SER A 39 6.33 0.07 5.51
C SER A 39 5.42 -0.65 6.51
N ILE A 40 5.61 -1.96 6.72
CA ILE A 40 4.91 -2.74 7.74
C ILE A 40 5.75 -2.72 9.02
N VAL A 41 5.48 -1.73 9.87
CA VAL A 41 6.28 -1.43 11.07
C VAL A 41 5.44 -1.50 12.35
N GLY A 42 6.12 -1.45 13.48
CA GLY A 42 5.51 -1.32 14.80
C GLY A 42 4.61 -2.50 15.17
N ASP A 43 3.46 -2.19 15.77
CA ASP A 43 2.53 -3.19 16.31
C ASP A 43 1.94 -4.14 15.25
N VAL A 44 1.86 -3.70 14.00
CA VAL A 44 1.35 -4.51 12.89
C VAL A 44 2.30 -5.67 12.58
N LYS A 45 3.61 -5.40 12.59
CA LYS A 45 4.64 -6.42 12.41
C LYS A 45 4.64 -7.47 13.53
N ALA A 46 4.15 -7.11 14.71
CA ALA A 46 4.11 -7.96 15.90
C ALA A 46 2.78 -8.75 16.05
N LEU A 47 1.91 -8.74 15.04
CA LEU A 47 0.68 -9.55 15.05
C LEU A 47 1.00 -11.03 14.83
N PRO A 48 0.29 -11.95 15.51
CA PRO A 48 0.50 -13.40 15.37
C PRO A 48 -0.18 -13.95 14.10
N ILE A 49 0.18 -13.43 12.93
CA ILE A 49 -0.39 -13.79 11.63
C ILE A 49 0.41 -14.92 10.96
N ASP A 50 -0.20 -15.62 10.02
CA ASP A 50 0.41 -16.70 9.24
C ASP A 50 1.15 -16.19 7.99
N GLY A 51 0.88 -14.95 7.57
CA GLY A 51 1.57 -14.35 6.45
C GLY A 51 1.04 -12.99 6.06
N ILE A 52 1.55 -12.47 4.95
CA ILE A 52 1.31 -11.10 4.50
C ILE A 52 1.06 -11.09 2.99
N VAL A 53 0.04 -10.37 2.58
CA VAL A 53 -0.18 -9.88 1.22
C VAL A 53 0.14 -8.39 1.23
N ALA A 54 1.29 -8.00 0.69
CA ALA A 54 1.79 -6.63 0.69
C ALA A 54 1.83 -6.04 -0.72
N SER A 55 2.07 -4.73 -0.84
CA SER A 55 2.11 -3.97 -2.10
C SER A 55 0.89 -4.27 -2.98
N ALA A 56 -0.31 -4.29 -2.37
CA ALA A 56 -1.57 -4.60 -3.03
C ALA A 56 -1.57 -5.95 -3.78
N GLY A 57 -0.85 -6.97 -3.29
CA GLY A 57 -0.76 -8.30 -3.92
C GLY A 57 0.54 -8.53 -4.69
N GLY A 58 1.43 -7.54 -4.79
CA GLY A 58 2.75 -7.67 -5.41
C GLY A 58 3.72 -8.55 -4.63
N PHE A 59 3.53 -8.67 -3.31
CA PHE A 59 4.24 -9.60 -2.45
C PHE A 59 3.28 -10.49 -1.69
N VAL A 60 3.52 -11.79 -1.71
CA VAL A 60 2.78 -12.76 -0.89
C VAL A 60 3.77 -13.58 -0.08
N GLN A 61 3.64 -13.53 1.24
CA GLN A 61 4.46 -14.28 2.18
C GLN A 61 3.58 -15.21 3.00
N VAL A 62 4.01 -16.47 3.13
CA VAL A 62 3.37 -17.49 3.95
C VAL A 62 4.43 -18.11 4.86
N ASP A 63 4.16 -18.21 6.16
CA ASP A 63 5.05 -18.76 7.16
C ASP A 63 6.50 -18.24 7.05
N GLY A 64 6.64 -16.94 6.81
CA GLY A 64 7.93 -16.24 6.69
C GLY A 64 8.63 -16.39 5.34
N LYS A 65 8.08 -17.15 4.38
CA LYS A 65 8.66 -17.34 3.05
C LYS A 65 7.83 -16.65 1.98
N TYR A 66 8.48 -15.94 1.07
CA TYR A 66 7.79 -15.40 -0.10
C TYR A 66 7.44 -16.51 -1.07
N ILE A 67 6.14 -16.64 -1.37
CA ILE A 67 5.60 -17.53 -2.41
C ILE A 67 5.36 -16.81 -3.73
N PHE A 68 5.31 -15.46 -3.68
CA PHE A 68 5.14 -14.63 -4.86
C PHE A 68 5.81 -13.28 -4.66
N LYS A 69 6.52 -12.82 -5.70
CA LYS A 69 7.06 -11.47 -5.82
C LYS A 69 6.85 -11.01 -7.26
N ASN A 70 6.34 -9.81 -7.44
CA ASN A 70 6.19 -9.20 -8.76
C ASN A 70 6.82 -7.82 -8.76
N TYR A 71 7.65 -7.57 -9.74
CA TYR A 71 8.39 -6.31 -9.90
C TYR A 71 8.04 -5.66 -11.23
N MET A 72 8.15 -4.35 -11.27
CA MET A 72 8.07 -3.59 -12.51
C MET A 72 9.23 -3.99 -13.43
N ASP A 73 8.94 -4.07 -14.71
CA ASP A 73 9.99 -4.27 -15.73
C ASP A 73 11.00 -3.14 -15.67
N GLN A 74 12.28 -3.48 -15.71
CA GLN A 74 13.40 -2.53 -15.55
C GLN A 74 13.42 -1.45 -16.63
N TYR A 75 13.15 -1.82 -17.88
CA TYR A 75 13.10 -0.86 -18.97
C TYR A 75 11.96 0.14 -18.76
N THR A 76 10.76 -0.37 -18.51
CA THR A 76 9.58 0.46 -18.25
C THR A 76 9.77 1.36 -17.02
N LEU A 77 10.39 0.86 -15.96
CA LEU A 77 10.71 1.63 -14.77
C LEU A 77 11.68 2.78 -15.08
N SER A 78 12.73 2.52 -15.86
CA SER A 78 13.70 3.53 -16.30
C SER A 78 13.05 4.64 -17.12
N GLU A 79 12.18 4.28 -18.08
CA GLU A 79 11.39 5.22 -18.88
C GLU A 79 10.49 6.10 -18.00
N MET A 80 9.80 5.49 -17.02
CA MET A 80 8.94 6.22 -16.08
C MET A 80 9.73 7.18 -15.17
N MET A 81 10.88 6.75 -14.66
CA MET A 81 11.75 7.61 -13.85
C MET A 81 12.20 8.83 -14.66
N THR A 82 12.62 8.62 -15.89
CA THR A 82 13.02 9.67 -16.83
C THR A 82 11.87 10.62 -17.12
N LEU A 83 10.68 10.08 -17.40
CA LEU A 83 9.47 10.86 -17.65
C LEU A 83 9.13 11.75 -16.44
N PHE A 84 9.18 11.20 -15.23
CA PHE A 84 8.88 11.95 -14.01
C PHE A 84 9.88 13.06 -13.74
N VAL A 85 11.18 12.78 -13.89
CA VAL A 85 12.22 13.80 -13.72
C VAL A 85 12.00 14.95 -14.71
N ASN A 86 11.72 14.66 -15.97
CA ASN A 86 11.51 15.66 -17.01
C ASN A 86 10.26 16.53 -16.78
N HIS A 87 9.27 16.02 -16.03
CA HIS A 87 8.04 16.72 -15.71
C HIS A 87 8.00 17.28 -14.27
N GLY A 88 9.11 17.25 -13.56
CA GLY A 88 9.19 17.74 -12.18
C GLY A 88 8.34 16.98 -11.18
N ILE A 89 7.99 15.73 -11.49
CA ILE A 89 7.22 14.85 -10.60
C ILE A 89 8.18 14.22 -9.60
N LEU A 90 7.87 14.39 -8.33
CA LEU A 90 8.60 13.76 -7.23
C LEU A 90 8.09 12.32 -7.05
N PHE A 91 8.99 11.39 -6.75
CA PHE A 91 8.57 9.99 -6.59
C PHE A 91 9.35 9.22 -5.54
N CYS A 92 8.76 8.12 -5.12
CA CYS A 92 9.35 7.12 -4.24
C CYS A 92 9.22 5.74 -4.88
N LEU A 93 10.32 5.00 -4.98
CA LEU A 93 10.34 3.62 -5.45
C LEU A 93 10.23 2.70 -4.24
N GLU A 94 9.14 1.95 -4.14
CA GLU A 94 8.92 1.00 -3.05
C GLU A 94 9.45 -0.38 -3.43
N THR A 95 10.39 -0.87 -2.64
CA THR A 95 11.06 -2.16 -2.84
C THR A 95 10.83 -3.09 -1.65
N GLU A 96 11.43 -4.27 -1.68
CA GLU A 96 11.36 -5.22 -0.57
C GLU A 96 12.06 -4.70 0.70
N HIS A 97 13.16 -3.95 0.56
CA HIS A 97 14.06 -3.63 1.67
C HIS A 97 14.19 -2.14 1.99
N ALA A 98 13.84 -1.27 1.06
CA ALA A 98 13.99 0.16 1.19
C ALA A 98 12.95 0.92 0.36
N ILE A 99 12.82 2.21 0.65
CA ILE A 99 12.08 3.18 -0.17
C ILE A 99 13.10 4.18 -0.71
N TYR A 100 13.30 4.18 -2.01
CA TYR A 100 14.18 5.15 -2.67
C TYR A 100 13.37 6.37 -3.08
N GLN A 101 13.77 7.57 -2.67
CA GLN A 101 13.00 8.77 -2.95
C GLN A 101 13.80 9.87 -3.61
N THR A 102 13.13 10.67 -4.46
CA THR A 102 13.70 11.89 -5.03
C THR A 102 13.84 12.97 -3.96
N PRO A 103 14.83 13.89 -4.11
CA PRO A 103 14.88 15.12 -3.31
C PRO A 103 13.57 15.89 -3.42
N GLY A 104 13.21 16.64 -2.39
CA GLY A 104 12.00 17.47 -2.40
C GLY A 104 10.72 16.79 -1.89
N VAL A 105 10.68 15.46 -1.79
CA VAL A 105 9.49 14.74 -1.28
C VAL A 105 9.16 15.14 0.15
N ASN A 106 10.15 15.22 1.02
CA ASN A 106 9.94 15.62 2.42
C ASN A 106 9.56 17.10 2.52
N GLU A 107 10.32 17.94 1.84
CA GLU A 107 10.12 19.40 1.80
C GLU A 107 8.76 19.78 1.25
N PHE A 108 8.26 19.05 0.26
CA PHE A 108 6.93 19.27 -0.30
C PHE A 108 5.86 19.07 0.76
N PHE A 109 5.96 18.02 1.52
CA PHE A 109 5.01 17.72 2.57
C PHE A 109 5.18 18.63 3.79
N ASP A 110 6.41 18.92 4.22
CA ASP A 110 6.68 19.77 5.39
C ASP A 110 6.13 21.19 5.19
N LYS A 111 6.26 21.74 3.98
CA LYS A 111 5.68 23.04 3.62
C LYS A 111 4.17 23.08 3.73
N ARG A 112 3.49 21.97 3.48
CA ARG A 112 2.02 21.86 3.48
C ARG A 112 1.44 21.39 4.81
N HIS A 113 2.22 20.70 5.62
CA HIS A 113 1.78 20.19 6.92
C HIS A 113 1.23 21.28 7.84
N ASN A 114 1.72 22.50 7.70
CA ASN A 114 1.31 23.64 8.55
C ASN A 114 0.06 24.36 8.04
N LYS A 115 -0.50 24.05 6.87
CA LYS A 115 -1.57 24.82 6.27
C LYS A 115 -2.91 24.12 6.05
N GLU A 116 -2.99 22.82 5.76
CA GLU A 116 -4.19 22.29 5.11
C GLU A 116 -4.67 20.88 5.48
N PHE A 117 -4.00 20.15 6.38
CA PHE A 117 -4.38 18.75 6.63
C PHE A 117 -5.44 18.52 7.71
N GLY A 118 -6.15 19.58 8.13
CA GLY A 118 -7.04 19.60 9.30
C GLY A 118 -7.98 18.40 9.47
N ASP A 119 -8.59 17.89 8.42
CA ASP A 119 -9.62 16.83 8.48
C ASP A 119 -9.33 15.59 7.63
N ASN A 120 -8.23 15.52 6.87
CA ASN A 120 -7.90 14.36 6.07
C ASN A 120 -7.14 13.32 6.91
N VAL A 121 -7.91 12.42 7.56
CA VAL A 121 -7.40 11.37 8.46
C VAL A 121 -6.44 10.39 7.73
N GLU A 122 -6.65 10.14 6.46
CA GLU A 122 -5.78 9.26 5.66
C GLU A 122 -4.41 9.89 5.42
N LEU A 123 -4.40 11.18 5.12
CA LEU A 123 -3.18 11.93 4.92
C LEU A 123 -2.39 12.09 6.23
N GLN A 124 -3.08 12.36 7.36
CA GLN A 124 -2.45 12.38 8.69
C GLN A 124 -1.80 11.02 9.03
N ARG A 125 -2.50 9.91 8.79
CA ARG A 125 -1.95 8.56 8.97
C ARG A 125 -0.75 8.29 8.07
N PHE A 126 -0.80 8.74 6.83
CA PHE A 126 0.32 8.62 5.90
C PHE A 126 1.57 9.32 6.46
N PHE A 127 1.43 10.53 7.02
CA PHE A 127 2.55 11.27 7.63
C PHE A 127 3.08 10.63 8.89
N GLU A 128 2.19 10.16 9.79
CA GLU A 128 2.61 9.47 11.01
C GLU A 128 3.43 8.22 10.68
N LEU A 129 3.02 7.47 9.65
CA LEU A 129 3.72 6.28 9.20
C LEU A 129 5.04 6.63 8.51
N LYS A 130 5.05 7.66 7.67
CA LYS A 130 6.24 8.14 6.98
C LYS A 130 7.37 8.52 7.97
N ARG A 131 7.02 9.08 9.12
CA ARG A 131 7.97 9.39 10.20
C ARG A 131 8.54 8.14 10.89
N GLN A 132 7.84 7.01 10.82
CA GLN A 132 8.28 5.73 11.39
C GLN A 132 9.07 4.86 10.42
N GLU A 133 9.15 5.24 9.15
CA GLU A 133 9.88 4.51 8.12
C GLU A 133 11.38 4.85 8.20
N GLU A 134 12.16 3.93 8.75
CA GLU A 134 13.60 4.09 8.95
C GLU A 134 14.44 3.88 7.67
N ASN A 135 13.87 3.26 6.63
CA ASN A 135 14.60 2.80 5.45
C ASN A 135 14.34 3.66 4.20
N ARG A 136 14.38 4.99 4.34
CA ARG A 136 14.30 5.91 3.20
C ARG A 136 15.70 6.30 2.73
N ILE A 137 15.96 6.05 1.46
CA ILE A 137 17.26 6.21 0.82
C ILE A 137 17.12 7.19 -0.36
N PRO A 138 18.08 8.08 -0.62
CA PRO A 138 18.08 8.90 -1.84
C PRO A 138 18.01 8.03 -3.10
N VAL A 139 17.20 8.43 -4.07
CA VAL A 139 17.05 7.70 -5.35
C VAL A 139 18.38 7.59 -6.12
N SER A 140 19.33 8.48 -5.86
CA SER A 140 20.68 8.39 -6.44
C SER A 140 21.47 7.13 -6.04
N GLN A 141 21.02 6.43 -4.98
CA GLN A 141 21.60 5.15 -4.56
C GLN A 141 20.81 3.94 -5.07
N PHE A 142 19.79 4.16 -5.88
CA PHE A 142 18.99 3.09 -6.47
C PHE A 142 19.76 2.39 -7.60
N ASP A 143 19.89 1.07 -7.48
CA ASP A 143 20.48 0.22 -8.50
C ASP A 143 19.36 -0.48 -9.26
N LEU A 144 19.11 -0.02 -10.49
CA LEU A 144 18.05 -0.52 -11.36
C LEU A 144 18.21 -2.01 -11.71
N GLU A 145 19.46 -2.48 -11.83
CA GLU A 145 19.75 -3.86 -12.24
C GLU A 145 19.55 -4.87 -11.09
N LYS A 146 19.76 -4.42 -9.85
CA LYS A 146 19.73 -5.29 -8.66
C LYS A 146 18.47 -5.18 -7.81
N THR A 147 17.67 -4.10 -8.00
CA THR A 147 16.60 -3.77 -7.08
C THR A 147 15.23 -3.78 -7.77
N GLY A 148 14.40 -4.74 -7.42
CA GLY A 148 13.03 -4.81 -7.91
C GLY A 148 12.11 -3.80 -7.25
N VAL A 149 11.32 -3.07 -8.04
CA VAL A 149 10.31 -2.10 -7.61
C VAL A 149 8.92 -2.68 -7.79
N THR A 150 8.09 -2.60 -6.77
CA THR A 150 6.71 -3.13 -6.80
C THR A 150 5.66 -2.06 -6.95
N LYS A 151 5.97 -0.86 -6.48
CA LYS A 151 5.05 0.28 -6.47
C LYS A 151 5.85 1.59 -6.52
N ILE A 152 5.28 2.59 -7.16
CA ILE A 152 5.81 3.96 -7.16
C ILE A 152 4.79 4.87 -6.49
N GLY A 153 5.20 5.53 -5.41
CA GLY A 153 4.48 6.68 -4.89
C GLY A 153 4.91 7.93 -5.64
N PHE A 154 4.00 8.83 -5.96
CA PHE A 154 4.32 10.06 -6.68
C PHE A 154 3.64 11.30 -6.09
N ILE A 155 4.26 12.44 -6.36
CA ILE A 155 3.71 13.77 -6.11
C ILE A 155 4.01 14.62 -7.34
N ALA A 156 2.98 15.10 -8.00
CA ALA A 156 3.06 16.09 -9.06
C ALA A 156 2.69 17.45 -8.51
N PRO A 157 3.66 18.34 -8.26
CA PRO A 157 3.38 19.70 -7.81
C PRO A 157 2.58 20.52 -8.82
N ASP A 158 2.70 20.18 -10.11
CA ASP A 158 1.87 20.67 -11.19
C ASP A 158 0.96 19.55 -11.72
N PRO A 159 -0.37 19.65 -11.53
CA PRO A 159 -1.31 18.66 -12.06
C PRO A 159 -1.24 18.49 -13.59
N ILE A 160 -0.96 19.54 -14.34
CA ILE A 160 -0.90 19.50 -15.81
C ILE A 160 0.24 18.58 -16.26
N ALA A 161 1.41 18.72 -15.65
CA ALA A 161 2.56 17.86 -15.91
C ALA A 161 2.26 16.37 -15.68
N PHE A 162 1.44 16.05 -14.67
CA PHE A 162 1.02 14.68 -14.42
C PHE A 162 0.06 14.15 -15.50
N TYR A 163 -0.91 14.95 -15.93
CA TYR A 163 -1.84 14.52 -16.98
C TYR A 163 -1.14 14.24 -18.31
N ASP A 164 -0.05 14.93 -18.62
CA ASP A 164 0.78 14.63 -19.77
C ASP A 164 1.47 13.27 -19.66
N CYS A 165 1.78 12.82 -18.45
CA CYS A 165 2.38 11.51 -18.20
C CYS A 165 1.36 10.37 -18.20
N VAL A 166 0.11 10.60 -17.79
CA VAL A 166 -0.93 9.55 -17.61
C VAL A 166 -1.14 8.73 -18.87
N LYS A 167 -1.13 9.35 -20.06
CA LYS A 167 -1.33 8.67 -21.34
C LYS A 167 -0.27 7.59 -21.62
N TYR A 168 0.94 7.73 -21.06
CA TYR A 168 2.02 6.76 -21.19
C TYR A 168 1.97 5.68 -20.10
N ILE A 169 1.48 6.02 -18.91
CA ILE A 169 1.49 5.17 -17.72
C ILE A 169 0.25 4.28 -17.67
N ALA A 170 -0.94 4.82 -17.91
CA ALA A 170 -2.22 4.15 -17.75
C ALA A 170 -2.40 2.86 -18.58
N PRO A 171 -1.81 2.70 -19.78
CA PRO A 171 -1.87 1.43 -20.49
C PRO A 171 -1.20 0.27 -19.76
N MET A 172 -0.15 0.54 -18.98
CA MET A 172 0.70 -0.48 -18.35
C MET A 172 0.42 -0.67 -16.86
N PHE A 173 -0.07 0.38 -16.18
CA PHE A 173 -0.21 0.41 -14.73
C PHE A 173 -1.59 0.87 -14.28
N ASN A 174 -1.96 0.53 -13.06
CA ASN A 174 -3.06 1.16 -12.35
C ASN A 174 -2.54 2.41 -11.64
N ILE A 175 -3.27 3.52 -11.78
CA ILE A 175 -2.97 4.78 -11.13
C ILE A 175 -4.05 5.04 -10.09
N VAL A 176 -3.65 5.23 -8.83
CA VAL A 176 -4.53 5.57 -7.72
C VAL A 176 -4.12 6.93 -7.19
N THR A 177 -5.03 7.90 -7.21
CA THR A 177 -4.79 9.26 -6.68
C THR A 177 -5.41 9.43 -5.31
N PHE A 178 -4.76 10.20 -4.44
CA PHE A 178 -5.21 10.51 -3.07
C PHE A 178 -5.60 11.97 -2.89
N SER A 179 -5.08 12.86 -3.73
CA SER A 179 -5.45 14.28 -3.76
C SER A 179 -6.90 14.45 -4.17
N LYS A 180 -7.53 15.50 -3.64
CA LYS A 180 -8.87 15.92 -4.05
C LYS A 180 -8.77 16.76 -5.33
N TYR A 181 -9.88 16.88 -6.04
CA TYR A 181 -9.96 17.68 -7.26
C TYR A 181 -9.59 19.18 -7.06
N GLU A 182 -9.79 19.67 -5.84
CA GLU A 182 -9.54 21.07 -5.45
C GLU A 182 -8.07 21.33 -5.05
N ASP A 183 -7.26 20.27 -4.91
CA ASP A 183 -5.87 20.40 -4.53
C ASP A 183 -5.04 20.97 -5.71
N ASP A 184 -4.04 21.78 -5.38
CA ASP A 184 -3.11 22.38 -6.35
C ASP A 184 -1.97 21.42 -6.76
N PHE A 185 -2.08 20.14 -6.41
CA PHE A 185 -1.14 19.07 -6.73
C PHE A 185 -1.88 17.75 -6.90
N ILE A 186 -1.23 16.78 -7.52
CA ILE A 186 -1.71 15.39 -7.56
C ILE A 186 -0.70 14.51 -6.86
N ASN A 187 -1.17 13.67 -5.95
CA ASN A 187 -0.36 12.61 -5.37
C ASN A 187 -1.09 11.27 -5.46
N GLY A 188 -0.30 10.20 -5.44
CA GLY A 188 -0.89 8.89 -5.57
C GLY A 188 0.15 7.77 -5.67
N GLU A 189 -0.32 6.66 -6.18
CA GLU A 189 0.46 5.44 -6.37
C GLU A 189 0.28 4.89 -7.78
N ILE A 190 1.36 4.33 -8.33
CA ILE A 190 1.37 3.56 -9.57
C ILE A 190 1.67 2.12 -9.20
N ILE A 191 0.75 1.24 -9.58
CA ILE A 191 0.73 -0.15 -9.18
C ILE A 191 0.68 -1.02 -10.44
N LEU A 192 1.36 -2.15 -10.42
CA LEU A 192 1.30 -3.13 -11.50
C LEU A 192 -0.16 -3.57 -11.76
N LYS A 193 -0.53 -3.67 -13.04
CA LYS A 193 -1.75 -4.39 -13.41
C LYS A 193 -1.62 -5.85 -12.99
N ASN A 194 -2.73 -6.51 -12.70
CA ASN A 194 -2.77 -7.92 -12.23
C ASN A 194 -2.08 -8.15 -10.87
N CYS A 195 -1.91 -7.09 -10.08
CA CYS A 195 -1.50 -7.17 -8.70
C CYS A 195 -2.54 -6.44 -7.86
N THR A 196 -3.62 -7.14 -7.50
CA THR A 196 -4.65 -6.65 -6.59
C THR A 196 -4.60 -7.40 -5.27
N LYS A 197 -5.22 -6.84 -4.24
CA LYS A 197 -5.39 -7.55 -2.97
C LYS A 197 -6.12 -8.89 -3.16
N ALA A 198 -7.08 -8.95 -4.07
CA ALA A 198 -7.78 -10.18 -4.42
C ALA A 198 -6.86 -11.25 -5.03
N ASP A 199 -5.97 -10.85 -5.97
CA ASP A 199 -4.99 -11.75 -6.54
C ASP A 199 -4.04 -12.30 -5.48
N GLY A 200 -3.65 -11.46 -4.53
CA GLY A 200 -2.79 -11.87 -3.41
C GLY A 200 -3.49 -12.88 -2.50
N VAL A 201 -4.77 -12.64 -2.16
CA VAL A 201 -5.58 -13.58 -1.37
C VAL A 201 -5.74 -14.90 -2.12
N LYS A 202 -6.07 -14.86 -3.41
CA LYS A 202 -6.18 -16.06 -4.24
C LYS A 202 -4.90 -16.89 -4.21
N ARG A 203 -3.72 -16.29 -4.32
CA ARG A 203 -2.43 -17.00 -4.22
C ARG A 203 -2.23 -17.69 -2.87
N VAL A 204 -2.67 -17.06 -1.78
CA VAL A 204 -2.66 -17.69 -0.45
C VAL A 204 -3.59 -18.89 -0.41
N VAL A 205 -4.81 -18.76 -0.91
CA VAL A 205 -5.81 -19.84 -0.97
C VAL A 205 -5.29 -21.01 -1.80
N ASP A 206 -4.75 -20.72 -2.99
CA ASP A 206 -4.16 -21.73 -3.88
C ASP A 206 -2.96 -22.46 -3.21
N TYR A 207 -2.14 -21.73 -2.44
CA TYR A 207 -1.02 -22.31 -1.68
C TYR A 207 -1.46 -23.35 -0.64
N TYR A 208 -2.60 -23.10 0.00
CA TYR A 208 -3.18 -24.04 0.97
C TYR A 208 -4.13 -25.07 0.32
N HIS A 209 -4.25 -25.10 -1.00
CA HIS A 209 -5.21 -25.95 -1.73
C HIS A 209 -6.65 -25.76 -1.25
N GLY A 210 -7.00 -24.54 -0.85
CA GLY A 210 -8.32 -24.15 -0.35
C GLY A 210 -9.28 -23.67 -1.46
N ASP A 211 -10.46 -23.23 -1.05
CA ASP A 211 -11.46 -22.57 -1.92
C ASP A 211 -11.65 -21.12 -1.44
N MET A 212 -11.87 -20.20 -2.38
CA MET A 212 -12.24 -18.82 -2.06
C MET A 212 -13.53 -18.74 -1.22
N LYS A 213 -14.39 -19.74 -1.30
CA LYS A 213 -15.59 -19.89 -0.44
C LYS A 213 -15.27 -20.06 1.04
N ASP A 214 -14.04 -20.44 1.39
CA ASP A 214 -13.59 -20.58 2.77
C ASP A 214 -12.92 -19.31 3.31
N THR A 215 -13.08 -18.18 2.60
CA THR A 215 -12.40 -16.93 2.96
C THR A 215 -13.32 -15.90 3.61
N ILE A 216 -12.74 -15.15 4.55
CA ILE A 216 -13.37 -14.00 5.19
C ILE A 216 -12.48 -12.78 5.00
N GLY A 217 -13.00 -11.74 4.35
CA GLY A 217 -12.29 -10.46 4.11
C GLY A 217 -12.73 -9.38 5.09
N PHE A 218 -11.76 -8.66 5.69
CA PHE A 218 -12.01 -7.48 6.52
C PHE A 218 -11.36 -6.26 5.86
N GLY A 219 -12.15 -5.22 5.57
CA GLY A 219 -11.66 -4.01 4.95
C GLY A 219 -12.46 -2.77 5.34
N ASP A 220 -11.88 -1.58 5.19
CA ASP A 220 -12.53 -0.31 5.55
C ASP A 220 -12.34 0.81 4.51
N SER A 221 -11.72 0.52 3.39
CA SER A 221 -11.43 1.52 2.35
C SER A 221 -11.69 0.99 0.93
N MET A 222 -11.79 1.91 -0.02
CA MET A 222 -12.06 1.58 -1.43
C MET A 222 -10.98 0.69 -2.05
N ASN A 223 -9.75 0.74 -1.56
CA ASN A 223 -8.68 -0.14 -2.04
C ASN A 223 -8.81 -1.59 -1.54
N ASP A 224 -9.76 -1.87 -0.64
CA ASP A 224 -10.10 -3.23 -0.19
C ASP A 224 -11.23 -3.84 -1.01
N PHE A 225 -11.92 -3.05 -1.83
CA PHE A 225 -13.12 -3.48 -2.56
C PHE A 225 -12.92 -4.80 -3.31
N GLN A 226 -11.86 -4.91 -4.10
CA GLN A 226 -11.58 -6.12 -4.89
C GLN A 226 -11.34 -7.35 -4.01
N MET A 227 -10.68 -7.18 -2.86
CA MET A 227 -10.49 -8.26 -1.88
C MET A 227 -11.82 -8.68 -1.24
N ILE A 228 -12.62 -7.70 -0.85
CA ILE A 228 -13.94 -7.91 -0.23
C ILE A 228 -14.86 -8.64 -1.21
N ASP A 229 -14.91 -8.21 -2.46
CA ASP A 229 -15.73 -8.80 -3.51
C ASP A 229 -15.31 -10.24 -3.84
N ALA A 230 -14.02 -10.56 -3.71
CA ALA A 230 -13.49 -11.90 -3.99
C ALA A 230 -13.68 -12.89 -2.82
N CYS A 231 -13.86 -12.43 -1.60
CA CYS A 231 -14.07 -13.30 -0.42
C CYS A 231 -15.53 -13.70 -0.30
N GLU A 232 -15.81 -14.91 0.19
CA GLU A 232 -17.18 -15.40 0.41
C GLU A 232 -17.92 -14.61 1.48
N ILE A 233 -17.23 -14.36 2.58
CA ILE A 233 -17.76 -13.53 3.68
C ILE A 233 -16.89 -12.28 3.78
N TRP A 234 -17.55 -11.15 3.90
CA TRP A 234 -16.86 -9.89 4.10
C TRP A 234 -17.46 -9.09 5.25
N CYS A 235 -16.61 -8.28 5.85
CA CYS A 235 -17.00 -7.37 6.92
C CYS A 235 -16.37 -6.00 6.71
N SER A 236 -17.21 -4.98 6.60
CA SER A 236 -16.76 -3.60 6.55
C SER A 236 -16.89 -2.93 7.92
N ARG A 237 -16.07 -1.92 8.18
CA ARG A 237 -16.06 -1.19 9.45
C ARG A 237 -17.42 -0.55 9.82
N ARG A 238 -18.33 -0.41 8.86
CA ARG A 238 -19.66 0.16 9.08
C ARG A 238 -20.73 -0.89 9.43
N GLU A 239 -20.42 -2.15 9.19
CA GLU A 239 -21.40 -3.25 9.26
C GLU A 239 -21.02 -4.36 10.26
N CYS A 240 -19.86 -4.22 10.92
CA CYS A 240 -19.42 -5.16 11.97
C CYS A 240 -19.65 -4.61 13.38
#